data_0423b4809e311d4705bc777c041255e2
#
_entry.id   0423b4809e311d4705bc777c041255e2
#
_cell.length_a   1.000
_cell.length_b   1.000
_cell.length_c   1.000
_cell.angle_alpha   90.00
_cell.angle_beta   90.00
_cell.angle_gamma   90.00
#
_symmetry.space_group_name_H-M   'P 1'
#
loop_
_entity.id
_entity.type
_entity.pdbx_description
1 polymer ?
#
loop_
_entity_poly.entity_id
_entity_poly.type
_entity_poly.pdbx_seq_one_letter_code
_entity_poly.pdbx_strand_id
1 'polypeptide(L)'
;QRQMCIRDSMLYGIRPTFFLSLLTMAGTIGLGLLMGVLAGYFRGPIDEFIMRVVDVMLSFPSQIMILAVVALMGVNIENVIIANIFIKWAWYARMIRTAVVKYTESNFILYSKSIGSGNYFILTHHMLPCIAAELAVLASLDTGWAILNISTLSFLGLGVQAPMPEWGAMLNEAKNVMISNPEQMLVPGIAVVAVSYTHLRA
;
A
#
# COMPACT_ATOMS: atom_id res chain seq x y z
N GLN A 1 -35.48 5.81 9.59
CA GLN A 1 -34.38 6.45 10.34
C GLN A 1 -33.05 5.65 10.24
N ARG A 2 -33.05 4.31 10.44
CA ARG A 2 -31.82 3.49 10.35
C ARG A 2 -31.17 3.49 8.96
N GLN A 3 -31.94 3.47 7.88
CA GLN A 3 -31.40 3.52 6.51
C GLN A 3 -30.78 4.88 6.18
N MET A 4 -31.26 5.99 6.72
CA MET A 4 -30.62 7.29 6.60
C MET A 4 -29.26 7.31 7.30
N CYS A 5 -29.14 6.68 8.46
CA CYS A 5 -27.86 6.57 9.16
C CYS A 5 -26.84 5.71 8.37
N ILE A 6 -27.27 4.60 7.75
CA ILE A 6 -26.39 3.76 6.93
C ILE A 6 -25.86 4.56 5.72
N ARG A 7 -26.74 5.24 4.99
CA ARG A 7 -26.36 6.08 3.85
C ARG A 7 -25.36 7.16 4.23
N ASP A 8 -25.63 7.87 5.33
CA ASP A 8 -24.75 8.95 5.79
C ASP A 8 -23.40 8.40 6.25
N SER A 9 -23.39 7.31 7.03
CA SER A 9 -22.15 6.64 7.43
C SER A 9 -21.35 6.13 6.24
N MET A 10 -22.00 5.63 5.18
CA MET A 10 -21.37 5.21 3.94
C MET A 10 -20.66 6.37 3.23
N LEU A 11 -21.34 7.52 3.09
CA LEU A 11 -20.77 8.71 2.45
C LEU A 11 -19.64 9.32 3.27
N TYR A 12 -19.78 9.38 4.57
CA TYR A 12 -18.71 9.85 5.45
C TYR A 12 -17.54 8.87 5.53
N GLY A 13 -17.80 7.55 5.48
CA GLY A 13 -16.81 6.50 5.51
C GLY A 13 -15.88 6.44 4.30
N ILE A 14 -16.29 6.98 3.14
CA ILE A 14 -15.44 7.07 1.95
C ILE A 14 -14.15 7.83 2.25
N ARG A 15 -14.27 8.98 2.95
CA ARG A 15 -13.11 9.86 3.20
C ARG A 15 -12.01 9.18 4.01
N PRO A 16 -12.27 8.62 5.22
CA PRO A 16 -11.22 7.94 5.95
C PRO A 16 -10.70 6.71 5.24
N THR A 17 -11.57 5.86 4.66
CA THR A 17 -11.14 4.66 3.94
C THR A 17 -10.15 5.01 2.82
N PHE A 18 -10.47 6.00 2.00
CA PHE A 18 -9.63 6.40 0.87
C PHE A 18 -8.34 7.11 1.33
N PHE A 19 -8.48 8.05 2.27
CA PHE A 19 -7.33 8.80 2.78
C PHE A 19 -6.30 7.91 3.48
N LEU A 20 -6.75 6.98 4.33
CA LEU A 20 -5.87 6.04 5.03
C LEU A 20 -5.17 5.10 4.06
N SER A 21 -5.88 4.63 3.03
CA SER A 21 -5.29 3.78 1.99
C SER A 21 -4.24 4.52 1.17
N LEU A 22 -4.51 5.77 0.77
CA LEU A 22 -3.54 6.60 0.04
C LEU A 22 -2.31 6.93 0.90
N LEU A 23 -2.51 7.25 2.18
CA LEU A 23 -1.41 7.55 3.10
C LEU A 23 -0.51 6.32 3.29
N THR A 24 -1.11 5.16 3.51
CA THR A 24 -0.40 3.89 3.63
C THR A 24 0.39 3.58 2.36
N MET A 25 -0.22 3.75 1.20
CA MET A 25 0.40 3.49 -0.08
C MET A 25 1.54 4.46 -0.37
N ALA A 26 1.35 5.75 -0.11
CA ALA A 26 2.41 6.76 -0.29
C ALA A 26 3.64 6.45 0.58
N GLY A 27 3.43 6.07 1.85
CA GLY A 27 4.52 5.65 2.74
C GLY A 27 5.23 4.37 2.26
N THR A 28 4.46 3.38 1.82
CA THR A 28 4.97 2.10 1.33
C THR A 28 5.80 2.29 0.05
N ILE A 29 5.28 3.05 -0.92
CA ILE A 29 5.98 3.36 -2.16
C ILE A 29 7.20 4.23 -1.88
N GLY A 30 7.09 5.24 -1.02
CA GLY A 30 8.20 6.12 -0.66
C GLY A 30 9.40 5.35 -0.08
N LEU A 31 9.14 4.47 0.88
CA LEU A 31 10.19 3.62 1.47
C LEU A 31 10.73 2.60 0.46
N GLY A 32 9.83 1.97 -0.30
CA GLY A 32 10.20 1.03 -1.36
C GLY A 32 11.03 1.68 -2.47
N LEU A 33 10.68 2.92 -2.87
CA LEU A 33 11.42 3.70 -3.85
C LEU A 33 12.84 4.01 -3.37
N LEU A 34 12.96 4.50 -2.13
CA LEU A 34 14.26 4.80 -1.54
C LEU A 34 15.17 3.56 -1.55
N MET A 35 14.71 2.46 -0.99
CA MET A 35 15.50 1.23 -0.88
C MET A 35 15.71 0.55 -2.23
N GLY A 36 14.71 0.52 -3.10
CA GLY A 36 14.82 -0.08 -4.43
C GLY A 36 15.78 0.67 -5.35
N VAL A 37 15.76 2.01 -5.32
CA VAL A 37 16.71 2.84 -6.09
C VAL A 37 18.12 2.68 -5.56
N LEU A 38 18.33 2.70 -4.23
CA LEU A 38 19.65 2.50 -3.65
C LEU A 38 20.23 1.13 -4.04
N ALA A 39 19.45 0.06 -3.90
CA ALA A 39 19.88 -1.28 -4.27
C ALA A 39 20.18 -1.41 -5.77
N GLY A 40 19.25 -0.98 -6.63
CA GLY A 40 19.37 -1.15 -8.09
C GLY A 40 20.45 -0.29 -8.75
N TYR A 41 20.68 0.93 -8.24
CA TYR A 41 21.63 1.86 -8.83
C TYR A 41 23.07 1.62 -8.36
N PHE A 42 23.29 1.50 -7.05
CA PHE A 42 24.65 1.35 -6.51
C PHE A 42 25.16 -0.09 -6.64
N ARG A 43 24.26 -1.08 -6.68
CA ARG A 43 24.60 -2.50 -6.78
C ARG A 43 25.62 -2.96 -5.70
N GLY A 44 26.22 -4.13 -5.87
CA GLY A 44 27.24 -4.66 -4.96
C GLY A 44 26.72 -4.94 -3.53
N PRO A 45 27.51 -4.66 -2.48
CA PRO A 45 27.17 -5.03 -1.11
C PRO A 45 25.90 -4.31 -0.58
N ILE A 46 25.60 -3.10 -1.07
CA ILE A 46 24.38 -2.37 -0.71
C ILE A 46 23.14 -3.10 -1.23
N ASP A 47 23.20 -3.53 -2.49
CA ASP A 47 22.13 -4.31 -3.12
C ASP A 47 21.94 -5.65 -2.39
N GLU A 48 23.03 -6.36 -2.12
CA GLU A 48 22.97 -7.65 -1.45
C GLU A 48 22.36 -7.53 -0.06
N PHE A 49 22.77 -6.55 0.73
CA PHE A 49 22.21 -6.33 2.06
C PHE A 49 20.72 -5.99 2.03
N ILE A 50 20.32 -5.01 1.20
CA ILE A 50 18.91 -4.60 1.10
C ILE A 50 18.06 -5.76 0.61
N MET A 51 18.53 -6.50 -0.42
CA MET A 51 17.75 -7.63 -0.95
C MET A 51 17.68 -8.81 0.03
N ARG A 52 18.66 -9.05 0.88
CA ARG A 52 18.57 -10.03 1.96
C ARG A 52 17.46 -9.68 2.96
N VAL A 53 17.38 -8.40 3.36
CA VAL A 53 16.28 -7.93 4.22
C VAL A 53 14.92 -8.11 3.52
N VAL A 54 14.84 -7.72 2.25
CA VAL A 54 13.63 -7.89 1.43
C VAL A 54 13.24 -9.36 1.32
N ASP A 55 14.19 -10.27 1.10
CA ASP A 55 13.95 -11.72 1.02
C ASP A 55 13.37 -12.29 2.32
N VAL A 56 13.92 -11.87 3.46
CA VAL A 56 13.38 -12.24 4.78
C VAL A 56 11.96 -11.73 4.95
N MET A 57 11.71 -10.46 4.62
CA MET A 57 10.36 -9.86 4.76
C MET A 57 9.34 -10.56 3.86
N LEU A 58 9.72 -10.94 2.64
CA LEU A 58 8.82 -11.60 1.68
C LEU A 58 8.68 -13.11 1.89
N SER A 59 9.50 -13.73 2.74
CA SER A 59 9.37 -15.15 3.07
C SER A 59 8.16 -15.47 3.95
N PHE A 60 7.60 -14.45 4.61
CA PHE A 60 6.41 -14.58 5.44
C PHE A 60 5.18 -14.01 4.72
N PRO A 61 3.98 -14.60 4.90
CA PRO A 61 2.75 -14.01 4.40
C PRO A 61 2.50 -12.63 5.03
N SER A 62 2.46 -11.58 4.22
CA SER A 62 2.37 -10.19 4.68
C SER A 62 1.18 -9.93 5.61
N GLN A 63 0.03 -10.56 5.34
CA GLN A 63 -1.16 -10.41 6.18
C GLN A 63 -0.94 -10.92 7.62
N ILE A 64 -0.27 -12.07 7.76
CA ILE A 64 0.02 -12.65 9.08
C ILE A 64 0.99 -11.74 9.84
N MET A 65 2.01 -11.20 9.17
CA MET A 65 2.96 -10.29 9.77
C MET A 65 2.27 -8.98 10.23
N ILE A 66 1.40 -8.41 9.40
CA ILE A 66 0.65 -7.19 9.76
C ILE A 66 -0.21 -7.44 11.00
N LEU A 67 -0.95 -8.55 11.03
CA LEU A 67 -1.77 -8.95 12.17
C LEU A 67 -0.92 -9.10 13.45
N ALA A 68 0.22 -9.78 13.36
CA ALA A 68 1.12 -9.98 14.48
C ALA A 68 1.69 -8.64 15.02
N VAL A 69 2.13 -7.76 14.11
CA VAL A 69 2.66 -6.44 14.51
C VAL A 69 1.58 -5.58 15.16
N VAL A 70 0.37 -5.53 14.59
CA VAL A 70 -0.74 -4.76 15.17
C VAL A 70 -1.17 -5.34 16.53
N ALA A 71 -1.17 -6.67 16.67
CA ALA A 71 -1.48 -7.32 17.94
C ALA A 71 -0.46 -6.96 19.06
N LEU A 72 0.82 -6.79 18.70
CA LEU A 72 1.89 -6.41 19.63
C LEU A 72 1.89 -4.91 19.94
N MET A 73 1.65 -4.06 18.95
CA MET A 73 1.66 -2.60 19.11
C MET A 73 0.37 -2.04 19.73
N GLY A 74 -0.67 -2.83 19.72
CA GLY A 74 -2.02 -2.43 20.15
C GLY A 74 -2.91 -1.99 18.98
N VAL A 75 -4.23 -2.09 19.22
CA VAL A 75 -5.26 -1.81 18.23
C VAL A 75 -5.45 -0.30 18.08
N ASN A 76 -4.82 0.27 17.08
CA ASN A 76 -4.97 1.69 16.69
C ASN A 76 -4.72 1.81 15.19
N ILE A 77 -5.41 2.75 14.54
CA ILE A 77 -5.27 3.00 13.10
C ILE A 77 -3.84 3.40 12.71
N GLU A 78 -3.15 4.16 13.54
CA GLU A 78 -1.76 4.55 13.30
C GLU A 78 -0.85 3.32 13.24
N ASN A 79 -1.03 2.37 14.17
CA ASN A 79 -0.27 1.14 14.21
C ASN A 79 -0.53 0.26 12.98
N VAL A 80 -1.77 0.24 12.48
CA VAL A 80 -2.14 -0.45 11.23
C VAL A 80 -1.42 0.16 10.03
N ILE A 81 -1.38 1.49 9.92
CA ILE A 81 -0.68 2.18 8.84
C ILE A 81 0.82 1.88 8.90
N ILE A 82 1.43 2.03 10.06
CA ILE A 82 2.86 1.77 10.28
C ILE A 82 3.20 0.31 9.95
N ALA A 83 2.41 -0.64 10.44
CA ALA A 83 2.60 -2.07 10.17
C ALA A 83 2.53 -2.38 8.66
N ASN A 84 1.54 -1.83 7.97
CA ASN A 84 1.42 -2.00 6.52
C ASN A 84 2.62 -1.41 5.77
N ILE A 85 3.05 -0.19 6.09
CA ILE A 85 4.21 0.44 5.46
C ILE A 85 5.46 -0.41 5.71
N PHE A 86 5.70 -0.79 6.98
CA PHE A 86 6.90 -1.53 7.38
C PHE A 86 6.99 -2.92 6.75
N ILE A 87 5.87 -3.55 6.41
CA ILE A 87 5.87 -4.90 5.85
C ILE A 87 5.82 -4.86 4.33
N LYS A 88 5.02 -3.99 3.73
CA LYS A 88 4.79 -3.98 2.28
C LYS A 88 5.87 -3.27 1.46
N TRP A 89 6.71 -2.42 2.04
CA TRP A 89 7.78 -1.72 1.32
C TRP A 89 8.72 -2.69 0.60
N ALA A 90 8.93 -3.89 1.15
CA ALA A 90 9.85 -4.89 0.60
C ALA A 90 9.46 -5.34 -0.81
N TRP A 91 8.15 -5.50 -1.07
CA TRP A 91 7.65 -5.84 -2.39
C TRP A 91 7.93 -4.71 -3.40
N TYR A 92 7.66 -3.45 -3.03
CA TYR A 92 7.95 -2.29 -3.86
C TYR A 92 9.45 -2.12 -4.10
N ALA A 93 10.27 -2.29 -3.07
CA ALA A 93 11.72 -2.21 -3.21
C ALA A 93 12.25 -3.20 -4.25
N ARG A 94 11.74 -4.43 -4.26
CA ARG A 94 12.11 -5.46 -5.25
C ARG A 94 11.68 -5.08 -6.67
N MET A 95 10.45 -4.61 -6.85
CA MET A 95 9.95 -4.20 -8.16
C MET A 95 10.72 -3.01 -8.71
N ILE A 96 10.93 -1.99 -7.87
CA ILE A 96 11.67 -0.77 -8.23
C ILE A 96 13.13 -1.10 -8.55
N ARG A 97 13.78 -1.94 -7.73
CA ARG A 97 15.13 -2.41 -8.03
C ARG A 97 15.24 -3.04 -9.42
N THR A 98 14.27 -3.87 -9.79
CA THR A 98 14.26 -4.52 -11.11
C THR A 98 14.15 -3.49 -12.24
N ALA A 99 13.28 -2.49 -12.09
CA ALA A 99 13.16 -1.39 -13.04
C ALA A 99 14.45 -0.55 -13.11
N VAL A 100 15.03 -0.20 -11.96
CA VAL A 100 16.29 0.57 -11.89
C VAL A 100 17.42 -0.17 -12.60
N VAL A 101 17.60 -1.46 -12.34
CA VAL A 101 18.63 -2.28 -12.99
C VAL A 101 18.48 -2.26 -14.51
N LYS A 102 17.26 -2.44 -15.02
CA LYS A 102 16.94 -2.37 -16.44
C LYS A 102 17.34 -1.03 -17.06
N TYR A 103 16.98 0.09 -16.42
CA TYR A 103 17.31 1.42 -16.94
C TYR A 103 18.77 1.78 -16.79
N THR A 104 19.48 1.29 -15.76
CA THR A 104 20.91 1.56 -15.55
C THR A 104 21.78 1.06 -16.72
N GLU A 105 21.33 0.05 -17.47
CA GLU A 105 21.99 -0.53 -18.63
C GLU A 105 21.54 0.11 -19.96
N SER A 106 20.63 1.08 -19.91
CA SER A 106 20.16 1.78 -21.12
C SER A 106 21.20 2.72 -21.68
N ASN A 107 21.26 2.85 -23.02
CA ASN A 107 22.24 3.66 -23.72
C ASN A 107 22.27 5.13 -23.28
N PHE A 108 21.14 5.73 -22.96
CA PHE A 108 21.08 7.13 -22.52
C PHE A 108 21.71 7.35 -21.14
N ILE A 109 21.57 6.37 -20.23
CA ILE A 109 22.25 6.42 -18.91
C ILE A 109 23.74 6.18 -19.07
N LEU A 110 24.16 5.22 -19.89
CA LEU A 110 25.57 4.96 -20.17
C LEU A 110 26.23 6.17 -20.82
N TYR A 111 25.55 6.82 -21.77
CA TYR A 111 26.02 8.05 -22.38
C TYR A 111 26.17 9.18 -21.35
N SER A 112 25.16 9.39 -20.49
CA SER A 112 25.22 10.39 -19.43
C SER A 112 26.38 10.17 -18.47
N LYS A 113 26.68 8.91 -18.13
CA LYS A 113 27.87 8.56 -17.33
C LYS A 113 29.17 8.87 -18.07
N SER A 114 29.26 8.59 -19.40
CA SER A 114 30.47 8.81 -20.22
C SER A 114 30.86 10.29 -20.31
N ILE A 115 29.87 11.20 -20.32
CA ILE A 115 30.10 12.65 -20.31
C ILE A 115 30.35 13.23 -18.92
N GLY A 116 30.44 12.37 -17.88
CA GLY A 116 30.78 12.77 -16.51
C GLY A 116 29.63 13.31 -15.69
N SER A 117 28.37 13.05 -16.04
CA SER A 117 27.22 13.47 -15.23
C SER A 117 27.25 12.81 -13.85
N GLY A 118 27.00 13.60 -12.81
CA GLY A 118 26.96 13.12 -11.42
C GLY A 118 25.78 12.16 -11.15
N ASN A 119 25.99 11.23 -10.22
CA ASN A 119 24.97 10.23 -9.86
C ASN A 119 23.62 10.84 -9.45
N TYR A 120 23.63 11.94 -8.71
CA TYR A 120 22.41 12.65 -8.31
C TYR A 120 21.62 13.16 -9.52
N PHE A 121 22.31 13.75 -10.49
CA PHE A 121 21.68 14.22 -11.73
C PHE A 121 21.06 13.06 -12.52
N ILE A 122 21.78 11.97 -12.69
CA ILE A 122 21.30 10.77 -13.39
C ILE A 122 20.06 10.20 -12.70
N LEU A 123 20.08 10.08 -11.36
CA LEU A 123 18.95 9.57 -10.60
C LEU A 123 17.71 10.44 -10.72
N THR A 124 17.86 11.76 -10.52
CA THR A 124 16.70 12.66 -10.46
C THR A 124 16.14 13.06 -11.83
N HIS A 125 16.99 13.23 -12.84
CA HIS A 125 16.58 13.75 -14.16
C HIS A 125 16.38 12.67 -15.23
N HIS A 126 16.98 11.51 -15.05
CA HIS A 126 16.83 10.43 -16.02
C HIS A 126 16.11 9.21 -15.45
N MET A 127 16.53 8.72 -14.29
CA MET A 127 16.03 7.44 -13.78
C MET A 127 14.65 7.56 -13.12
N LEU A 128 14.46 8.52 -12.20
CA LEU A 128 13.20 8.71 -11.50
C LEU A 128 12.02 9.00 -12.45
N PRO A 129 12.15 9.86 -13.48
CA PRO A 129 11.05 10.07 -14.44
C PRO A 129 10.67 8.80 -15.20
N CYS A 130 11.64 7.97 -15.60
CA CYS A 130 11.36 6.71 -16.28
C CYS A 130 10.63 5.70 -15.38
N ILE A 131 11.05 5.60 -14.11
CA ILE A 131 10.44 4.70 -13.14
C ILE A 131 9.07 5.21 -12.70
N ALA A 132 8.87 6.54 -12.63
CA ALA A 132 7.63 7.15 -12.17
C ALA A 132 6.41 6.69 -12.97
N ALA A 133 6.54 6.48 -14.28
CA ALA A 133 5.47 5.97 -15.12
C ALA A 133 5.07 4.53 -14.73
N GLU A 134 6.05 3.64 -14.53
CA GLU A 134 5.81 2.26 -14.09
C GLU A 134 5.23 2.22 -12.67
N LEU A 135 5.74 3.10 -11.77
CA LEU A 135 5.21 3.23 -10.41
C LEU A 135 3.78 3.75 -10.37
N ALA A 136 3.42 4.70 -11.23
CA ALA A 136 2.05 5.23 -11.28
C ALA A 136 1.04 4.13 -11.63
N VAL A 137 1.37 3.26 -12.57
CA VAL A 137 0.53 2.10 -12.93
C VAL A 137 0.42 1.12 -11.74
N LEU A 138 1.54 0.75 -11.13
CA LEU A 138 1.55 -0.14 -9.97
C LEU A 138 0.78 0.45 -8.79
N ALA A 139 0.95 1.75 -8.52
CA ALA A 139 0.24 2.46 -7.46
C ALA A 139 -1.28 2.48 -7.69
N SER A 140 -1.71 2.70 -8.94
CA SER A 140 -3.14 2.67 -9.29
C SER A 140 -3.75 1.30 -9.00
N LEU A 141 -3.09 0.23 -9.44
CA LEU A 141 -3.55 -1.14 -9.20
C LEU A 141 -3.54 -1.51 -7.70
N ASP A 142 -2.50 -1.11 -6.97
CA ASP A 142 -2.36 -1.46 -5.55
C ASP A 142 -3.25 -0.62 -4.63
N THR A 143 -3.82 0.48 -5.11
CA THR A 143 -4.82 1.25 -4.35
C THR A 143 -6.03 0.39 -3.96
N GLY A 144 -6.53 -0.42 -4.88
CA GLY A 144 -7.60 -1.38 -4.59
C GLY A 144 -7.22 -2.40 -3.52
N TRP A 145 -6.00 -2.93 -3.58
CA TRP A 145 -5.46 -3.82 -2.57
C TRP A 145 -5.29 -3.15 -1.21
N ALA A 146 -4.83 -1.89 -1.17
CA ALA A 146 -4.67 -1.13 0.06
C ALA A 146 -6.03 -0.93 0.78
N ILE A 147 -7.08 -0.58 0.03
CA ILE A 147 -8.44 -0.46 0.55
C ILE A 147 -8.91 -1.79 1.14
N LEU A 148 -8.77 -2.89 0.39
CA LEU A 148 -9.14 -4.23 0.87
C LEU A 148 -8.40 -4.61 2.14
N ASN A 149 -7.09 -4.36 2.22
CA ASN A 149 -6.28 -4.69 3.40
C ASN A 149 -6.72 -3.92 4.63
N ILE A 150 -6.91 -2.60 4.53
CA ILE A 150 -7.33 -1.77 5.66
C ILE A 150 -8.74 -2.15 6.10
N SER A 151 -9.67 -2.31 5.16
CA SER A 151 -11.04 -2.75 5.47
C SER A 151 -11.09 -4.15 6.08
N THR A 152 -10.22 -5.07 5.66
CA THR A 152 -10.11 -6.41 6.28
C THR A 152 -9.62 -6.34 7.72
N LEU A 153 -8.60 -5.52 8.01
CA LEU A 153 -8.10 -5.33 9.36
C LEU A 153 -9.14 -4.67 10.27
N SER A 154 -9.86 -3.66 9.76
CA SER A 154 -10.96 -3.01 10.45
C SER A 154 -12.13 -3.98 10.69
N PHE A 155 -12.45 -4.83 9.71
CA PHE A 155 -13.46 -5.89 9.85
C PHE A 155 -13.10 -6.92 10.92
N LEU A 156 -11.82 -7.21 11.12
CA LEU A 156 -11.32 -8.06 12.20
C LEU A 156 -11.28 -7.35 13.56
N GLY A 157 -11.61 -6.05 13.59
CA GLY A 157 -11.59 -5.24 14.82
C GLY A 157 -10.21 -4.73 15.20
N LEU A 158 -9.23 -4.81 14.29
CA LEU A 158 -7.84 -4.38 14.53
C LEU A 158 -7.50 -3.03 13.89
N GLY A 159 -8.39 -2.48 13.06
CA GLY A 159 -8.20 -1.22 12.36
C GLY A 159 -8.91 -0.04 13.02
N VAL A 160 -9.71 0.67 12.22
CA VAL A 160 -10.50 1.82 12.66
C VAL A 160 -11.53 1.40 13.71
N GLN A 161 -11.59 2.16 14.80
CA GLN A 161 -12.55 1.93 15.87
C GLN A 161 -13.70 2.97 15.84
N ALA A 162 -14.87 2.56 16.34
CA ALA A 162 -15.99 3.50 16.55
C ALA A 162 -15.54 4.69 17.42
N PRO A 163 -16.02 5.91 17.19
CA PRO A 163 -17.14 6.29 16.33
C PRO A 163 -16.78 6.67 14.88
N MET A 164 -15.54 6.47 14.42
CA MET A 164 -15.14 6.87 13.07
C MET A 164 -15.76 5.92 12.04
N PRO A 165 -16.60 6.40 11.11
CA PRO A 165 -17.17 5.58 10.06
C PRO A 165 -16.06 5.20 9.06
N GLU A 166 -15.84 3.90 8.91
CA GLU A 166 -14.97 3.30 7.89
C GLU A 166 -15.64 2.02 7.41
N TRP A 167 -15.54 1.70 6.13
CA TRP A 167 -16.32 0.60 5.54
C TRP A 167 -16.03 -0.76 6.18
N GLY A 168 -14.79 -1.05 6.55
CA GLY A 168 -14.43 -2.29 7.25
C GLY A 168 -14.97 -2.32 8.70
N ALA A 169 -14.92 -1.19 9.41
CA ALA A 169 -15.49 -1.05 10.74
C ALA A 169 -17.02 -1.22 10.71
N MET A 170 -17.68 -0.65 9.70
CA MET A 170 -19.13 -0.84 9.49
C MET A 170 -19.47 -2.31 9.24
N LEU A 171 -18.66 -3.02 8.48
CA LEU A 171 -18.80 -4.47 8.27
C LEU A 171 -18.63 -5.25 9.59
N ASN A 172 -17.70 -4.83 10.45
CA ASN A 172 -17.49 -5.45 11.75
C ASN A 172 -18.71 -5.30 12.66
N GLU A 173 -19.30 -4.09 12.73
CA GLU A 173 -20.51 -3.83 13.50
C GLU A 173 -21.72 -4.61 12.97
N ALA A 174 -21.84 -4.72 11.64
CA ALA A 174 -22.93 -5.42 10.97
C ALA A 174 -22.94 -6.94 11.21
N LYS A 175 -21.84 -7.56 11.63
CA LYS A 175 -21.78 -9.02 11.94
C LYS A 175 -22.85 -9.43 12.93
N ASN A 176 -23.08 -8.62 13.97
CA ASN A 176 -23.99 -8.96 15.07
C ASN A 176 -25.46 -8.90 14.66
N VAL A 177 -25.76 -8.23 13.56
CA VAL A 177 -27.13 -8.03 13.06
C VAL A 177 -27.36 -8.59 11.66
N MET A 178 -26.41 -9.36 11.15
CA MET A 178 -26.42 -9.90 9.78
C MET A 178 -27.68 -10.72 9.45
N ILE A 179 -28.19 -11.48 10.42
CA ILE A 179 -29.40 -12.32 10.23
C ILE A 179 -30.65 -11.48 10.20
N SER A 180 -30.75 -10.44 11.05
CA SER A 180 -31.93 -9.61 11.17
C SER A 180 -31.98 -8.44 10.19
N ASN A 181 -30.82 -7.89 9.79
CA ASN A 181 -30.73 -6.74 8.92
C ASN A 181 -29.52 -6.91 7.95
N PRO A 182 -29.63 -7.78 6.96
CA PRO A 182 -28.50 -8.11 6.06
C PRO A 182 -28.03 -6.91 5.22
N GLU A 183 -28.88 -5.92 4.98
CA GLU A 183 -28.53 -4.71 4.24
C GLU A 183 -27.40 -3.91 4.89
N GLN A 184 -27.24 -3.98 6.22
CA GLN A 184 -26.16 -3.28 6.93
C GLN A 184 -24.77 -3.84 6.57
N MET A 185 -24.69 -5.11 6.17
CA MET A 185 -23.46 -5.76 5.73
C MET A 185 -23.29 -5.68 4.21
N LEU A 186 -24.36 -5.85 3.44
CA LEU A 186 -24.31 -5.86 1.99
C LEU A 186 -23.85 -4.52 1.40
N VAL A 187 -24.34 -3.40 1.94
CA VAL A 187 -24.05 -2.07 1.39
C VAL A 187 -22.57 -1.72 1.49
N PRO A 188 -21.90 -1.76 2.67
CA PRO A 188 -20.46 -1.49 2.74
C PRO A 188 -19.62 -2.57 2.04
N GLY A 189 -20.07 -3.84 2.06
CA GLY A 189 -19.39 -4.92 1.34
C GLY A 189 -19.33 -4.69 -0.16
N ILE A 190 -20.46 -4.34 -0.77
CA ILE A 190 -20.53 -4.01 -2.21
C ILE A 190 -19.66 -2.77 -2.52
N ALA A 191 -19.64 -1.76 -1.66
CA ALA A 191 -18.82 -0.56 -1.85
C ALA A 191 -17.32 -0.89 -1.88
N VAL A 192 -16.82 -1.68 -0.93
CA VAL A 192 -15.42 -2.13 -0.89
C VAL A 192 -15.07 -2.90 -2.15
N VAL A 193 -15.91 -3.85 -2.56
CA VAL A 193 -15.69 -4.65 -3.79
C VAL A 193 -15.71 -3.78 -5.04
N ALA A 194 -16.69 -2.88 -5.18
CA ALA A 194 -16.83 -2.01 -6.34
C ALA A 194 -15.63 -1.08 -6.52
N VAL A 195 -15.16 -0.44 -5.43
CA VAL A 195 -14.00 0.45 -5.49
C VAL A 195 -12.72 -0.33 -5.75
N SER A 196 -12.52 -1.46 -5.09
CA SER A 196 -11.35 -2.32 -5.35
C SER A 196 -11.31 -2.82 -6.79
N TYR A 197 -12.47 -3.25 -7.32
CA TYR A 197 -12.57 -3.72 -8.70
C TYR A 197 -12.30 -2.62 -9.73
N THR A 198 -12.79 -1.41 -9.52
CA THR A 198 -12.53 -0.28 -10.45
C THR A 198 -11.05 0.08 -10.51
N HIS A 199 -10.35 0.08 -9.38
CA HIS A 199 -8.90 0.33 -9.33
C HIS A 199 -8.05 -0.83 -9.88
N LEU A 200 -8.54 -2.08 -9.82
CA LEU A 200 -7.84 -3.22 -10.42
C LEU A 200 -7.98 -3.28 -11.95
N ARG A 201 -8.93 -2.56 -12.52
CA ARG A 201 -9.22 -2.58 -13.96
C ARG A 201 -8.72 -1.31 -14.70
N ALA A 202 -8.29 -0.28 -13.99
CA ALA A 202 -7.72 0.96 -14.54
C ALA A 202 -6.25 0.78 -14.90
#